data_68bc0ba249ee1583bc8232ee5d871166
#
_entry.id   68bc0ba249ee1583bc8232ee5d871166
#
_cell.length_a   1.000
_cell.length_b   1.000
_cell.length_c   1.000
_cell.angle_alpha   90.00
_cell.angle_beta   90.00
_cell.angle_gamma   90.00
#
_symmetry.space_group_name_H-M   'P 1'
#
loop_
_entity.id
_entity.type
_entity.pdbx_description
1 polymer ?
#
loop_
_entity_poly.entity_id
_entity_poly.type
_entity_poly.pdbx_seq_one_letter_code
_entity_poly.pdbx_strand_id
1 'polypeptide(L)'
;MDIGLAREQLPILTTDTVSTLISDSGITRYRIEAAQWLVYDKTDTPYQEFPKGIYLEQFNENLEVQASLRSEYAHYNENAQVWTLRGHVHALNLEGEQFDTPELIWDQKTHRVYSDSAIHITREKSIIEGVGFDSNEQMTKYTILNPT
;
A
#
# COMPACT_ATOMS: atom_id res chain seq x y z
N MET A 1 -27.75 25.00 -4.77
CA MET A 1 -26.74 24.00 -4.44
C MET A 1 -26.14 23.42 -5.72
N ASP A 2 -24.85 23.38 -5.80
CA ASP A 2 -24.18 22.83 -6.97
C ASP A 2 -24.03 21.32 -6.81
N ILE A 3 -24.98 20.59 -7.32
CA ILE A 3 -25.02 19.14 -7.23
C ILE A 3 -23.93 18.51 -8.11
N GLY A 4 -23.60 19.16 -9.24
CA GLY A 4 -22.57 18.66 -10.14
C GLY A 4 -21.19 18.64 -9.51
N LEU A 5 -20.79 19.74 -8.86
CA LEU A 5 -19.52 19.83 -8.18
C LEU A 5 -19.45 18.85 -6.98
N ALA A 6 -20.54 18.77 -6.22
CA ALA A 6 -20.63 17.84 -5.11
C ALA A 6 -20.50 16.39 -5.59
N ARG A 7 -21.07 16.08 -6.76
CA ARG A 7 -21.01 14.74 -7.32
C ARG A 7 -19.57 14.33 -7.67
N GLU A 8 -18.75 15.24 -8.16
CA GLU A 8 -17.35 14.96 -8.46
C GLU A 8 -16.54 14.69 -7.19
N GLN A 9 -16.97 15.26 -6.06
CA GLN A 9 -16.30 15.11 -4.78
C GLN A 9 -16.83 13.94 -3.95
N LEU A 10 -17.90 13.28 -4.40
CA LEU A 10 -18.49 12.17 -3.68
C LEU A 10 -17.97 10.83 -4.22
N PRO A 11 -17.76 9.85 -3.35
CA PRO A 11 -17.38 8.52 -3.83
C PRO A 11 -18.55 7.88 -4.56
N ILE A 12 -18.27 7.14 -5.63
CA ILE A 12 -19.27 6.35 -6.34
C ILE A 12 -19.53 5.02 -5.66
N LEU A 13 -18.57 4.57 -4.86
CA LEU A 13 -18.70 3.34 -4.09
C LEU A 13 -18.20 3.59 -2.68
N THR A 14 -19.02 3.24 -1.70
CA THR A 14 -18.64 3.23 -0.29
C THR A 14 -19.01 1.87 0.26
N THR A 15 -18.04 1.17 0.85
CA THR A 15 -18.31 -0.12 1.46
C THR A 15 -17.57 -0.24 2.79
N ASP A 16 -18.21 -0.90 3.75
CA ASP A 16 -17.65 -1.11 5.07
C ASP A 16 -17.23 -2.57 5.23
N THR A 17 -16.11 -2.78 5.91
CA THR A 17 -15.60 -4.11 6.23
C THR A 17 -15.52 -5.00 5.00
N VAL A 18 -14.53 -4.71 4.14
CA VAL A 18 -14.36 -5.42 2.88
C VAL A 18 -13.11 -6.29 2.91
N SER A 19 -13.22 -7.47 2.27
CA SER A 19 -12.06 -8.30 1.94
C SER A 19 -12.21 -8.73 0.48
N THR A 20 -11.26 -8.37 -0.36
CA THR A 20 -11.37 -8.55 -1.80
C THR A 20 -10.05 -9.01 -2.40
N LEU A 21 -10.13 -9.98 -3.32
CA LEU A 21 -8.99 -10.42 -4.11
C LEU A 21 -8.93 -9.61 -5.40
N ILE A 22 -7.75 -9.11 -5.72
CA ILE A 22 -7.50 -8.34 -6.94
C ILE A 22 -6.72 -9.19 -7.91
N SER A 23 -7.27 -9.33 -9.12
CA SER A 23 -6.67 -10.14 -10.18
C SER A 23 -6.22 -9.26 -11.34
N ASP A 24 -5.18 -9.70 -12.03
CA ASP A 24 -4.69 -9.07 -13.24
C ASP A 24 -4.42 -10.19 -14.24
N SER A 25 -5.03 -10.08 -15.44
CA SER A 25 -4.89 -11.09 -16.51
C SER A 25 -5.24 -12.50 -16.03
N GLY A 26 -6.24 -12.61 -15.15
CA GLY A 26 -6.70 -13.90 -14.64
C GLY A 26 -5.86 -14.48 -13.50
N ILE A 27 -4.82 -13.77 -13.07
CA ILE A 27 -3.96 -14.20 -11.96
C ILE A 27 -4.24 -13.33 -10.74
N THR A 28 -4.54 -13.96 -9.59
CA THR A 28 -4.73 -13.24 -8.34
C THR A 28 -3.40 -12.68 -7.87
N ARG A 29 -3.33 -11.34 -7.72
CA ARG A 29 -2.09 -10.63 -7.39
C ARG A 29 -2.01 -10.23 -5.93
N TYR A 30 -3.10 -9.74 -5.36
CA TYR A 30 -3.09 -9.31 -3.97
C TYR A 30 -4.52 -9.30 -3.39
N ARG A 31 -4.59 -9.18 -2.07
CA ARG A 31 -5.84 -9.08 -1.33
C ARG A 31 -5.86 -7.78 -0.54
N ILE A 32 -7.03 -7.13 -0.53
CA ILE A 32 -7.27 -5.93 0.26
C ILE A 32 -8.26 -6.27 1.36
N GLU A 33 -7.93 -5.87 2.59
CA GLU A 33 -8.89 -5.86 3.70
C GLU A 33 -8.95 -4.45 4.27
N ALA A 34 -10.15 -3.91 4.41
CA ALA A 34 -10.34 -2.55 4.91
C ALA A 34 -11.66 -2.41 5.63
N ALA A 35 -11.69 -1.52 6.63
CA ALA A 35 -12.94 -1.18 7.33
C ALA A 35 -13.81 -0.27 6.48
N GLN A 36 -13.21 0.55 5.62
CA GLN A 36 -13.95 1.42 4.72
C GLN A 36 -13.17 1.61 3.42
N TRP A 37 -13.88 1.55 2.29
CA TRP A 37 -13.30 1.67 0.96
C TRP A 37 -14.14 2.66 0.16
N LEU A 38 -13.55 3.79 -0.24
CA LEU A 38 -14.20 4.85 -0.99
C LEU A 38 -13.58 4.93 -2.38
N VAL A 39 -14.41 4.93 -3.41
CA VAL A 39 -13.94 5.01 -4.80
C VAL A 39 -14.42 6.32 -5.41
N TYR A 40 -13.49 7.11 -5.92
CA TYR A 40 -13.74 8.41 -6.56
C TYR A 40 -13.30 8.32 -8.02
N ASP A 41 -14.17 7.88 -8.90
CA ASP A 41 -13.83 7.72 -10.31
C ASP A 41 -14.41 8.80 -11.23
N LYS A 42 -15.19 9.74 -10.69
CA LYS A 42 -15.81 10.84 -11.43
C LYS A 42 -14.96 12.10 -11.49
N THR A 43 -13.66 11.97 -11.26
CA THR A 43 -12.70 13.09 -11.25
C THR A 43 -11.66 12.86 -12.35
N ASP A 44 -10.93 13.92 -12.72
CA ASP A 44 -9.87 13.85 -13.72
C ASP A 44 -8.72 12.93 -13.28
N THR A 45 -8.54 12.78 -11.97
CA THR A 45 -7.53 11.90 -11.39
C THR A 45 -8.22 10.89 -10.48
N PRO A 46 -8.83 9.83 -11.04
CA PRO A 46 -9.57 8.86 -10.24
C PRO A 46 -8.68 8.19 -9.19
N TYR A 47 -9.24 8.02 -8.00
CA TYR A 47 -8.50 7.43 -6.89
C TYR A 47 -9.42 6.67 -5.95
N GLN A 48 -8.81 5.87 -5.09
CA GLN A 48 -9.50 5.14 -4.03
C GLN A 48 -8.87 5.53 -2.70
N GLU A 49 -9.69 5.59 -1.66
CA GLU A 49 -9.24 6.03 -0.35
C GLU A 49 -9.71 5.05 0.72
N PHE A 50 -8.85 4.80 1.70
CA PHE A 50 -9.10 3.87 2.80
C PHE A 50 -8.82 4.61 4.10
N PRO A 51 -9.77 5.48 4.54
CA PRO A 51 -9.49 6.40 5.66
C PRO A 51 -9.44 5.73 7.03
N LYS A 52 -9.90 4.49 7.13
CA LYS A 52 -9.88 3.74 8.39
C LYS A 52 -8.83 2.64 8.41
N GLY A 53 -7.87 2.73 7.47
CA GLY A 53 -6.78 1.78 7.40
C GLY A 53 -6.99 0.69 6.38
N ILE A 54 -5.91 -0.04 6.13
CA ILE A 54 -5.88 -1.08 5.13
C ILE A 54 -4.91 -2.19 5.55
N TYR A 55 -5.18 -3.41 5.08
CA TYR A 55 -4.25 -4.53 5.12
C TYR A 55 -4.16 -5.10 3.72
N LEU A 56 -2.94 -5.19 3.20
CA LEU A 56 -2.66 -5.71 1.86
C LEU A 56 -1.78 -6.95 1.96
N GLU A 57 -2.11 -7.98 1.17
CA GLU A 57 -1.26 -9.14 0.99
C GLU A 57 -0.96 -9.31 -0.49
N GLN A 58 0.32 -9.47 -0.82
CA GLN A 58 0.77 -9.74 -2.18
C GLN A 58 1.06 -11.23 -2.33
N PHE A 59 0.59 -11.83 -3.43
CA PHE A 59 0.73 -13.26 -3.68
C PHE A 59 1.69 -13.55 -4.84
N ASN A 60 2.29 -14.72 -4.80
CA ASN A 60 2.99 -15.29 -5.96
C ASN A 60 2.00 -16.12 -6.80
N GLU A 61 2.50 -16.80 -7.83
CA GLU A 61 1.68 -17.61 -8.73
C GLU A 61 1.00 -18.79 -8.03
N ASN A 62 1.57 -19.26 -6.91
CA ASN A 62 1.03 -20.36 -6.13
C ASN A 62 0.11 -19.89 -5.00
N LEU A 63 -0.29 -18.61 -5.00
CA LEU A 63 -1.11 -17.98 -3.97
C LEU A 63 -0.48 -17.98 -2.58
N GLU A 64 0.84 -17.99 -2.54
CA GLU A 64 1.57 -17.84 -1.29
C GLU A 64 1.83 -16.35 -1.03
N VAL A 65 1.71 -15.92 0.22
CA VAL A 65 1.93 -14.53 0.60
C VAL A 65 3.42 -14.19 0.48
N GLN A 66 3.75 -13.25 -0.40
CA GLN A 66 5.11 -12.78 -0.60
C GLN A 66 5.43 -11.61 0.32
N ALA A 67 4.46 -10.76 0.57
CA ALA A 67 4.62 -9.59 1.41
C ALA A 67 3.26 -9.16 1.92
N SER A 68 3.24 -8.50 3.07
CA SER A 68 2.04 -7.88 3.61
C SER A 68 2.35 -6.45 4.05
N LEU A 69 1.33 -5.59 3.99
CA LEU A 69 1.43 -4.17 4.34
C LEU A 69 0.20 -3.78 5.13
N ARG A 70 0.40 -3.03 6.21
CA ARG A 70 -0.70 -2.50 7.03
C ARG A 70 -0.44 -1.02 7.32
N SER A 71 -1.49 -0.21 7.29
CA SER A 71 -1.40 1.20 7.64
C SER A 71 -2.73 1.71 8.17
N GLU A 72 -2.69 2.91 8.79
CA GLU A 72 -3.90 3.55 9.31
C GLU A 72 -4.66 4.31 8.23
N TYR A 73 -4.01 4.61 7.12
CA TYR A 73 -4.59 5.31 5.99
C TYR A 73 -3.94 4.83 4.70
N ALA A 74 -4.71 4.74 3.64
CA ALA A 74 -4.16 4.44 2.31
C ALA A 74 -4.91 5.21 1.23
N HIS A 75 -4.19 5.51 0.15
CA HIS A 75 -4.70 6.19 -1.03
C HIS A 75 -4.13 5.48 -2.26
N TYR A 76 -4.98 5.15 -3.22
CA TYR A 76 -4.55 4.54 -4.46
C TYR A 76 -4.89 5.45 -5.64
N ASN A 77 -3.87 5.89 -6.38
CA ASN A 77 -4.02 6.67 -7.61
C ASN A 77 -4.18 5.68 -8.76
N GLU A 78 -5.37 5.65 -9.38
CA GLU A 78 -5.68 4.66 -10.42
C GLU A 78 -4.87 4.86 -11.70
N ASN A 79 -4.67 6.09 -12.13
CA ASN A 79 -3.92 6.36 -13.35
C ASN A 79 -2.44 6.04 -13.20
N ALA A 80 -1.83 6.45 -12.10
CA ALA A 80 -0.43 6.21 -11.82
C ALA A 80 -0.15 4.80 -11.30
N GLN A 81 -1.18 4.10 -10.80
CA GLN A 81 -1.06 2.81 -10.12
C GLN A 81 -0.11 2.88 -8.94
N VAL A 82 -0.29 3.91 -8.12
CA VAL A 82 0.55 4.19 -6.96
C VAL A 82 -0.28 4.15 -5.68
N TRP A 83 0.18 3.34 -4.72
CA TRP A 83 -0.36 3.30 -3.38
C TRP A 83 0.47 4.19 -2.48
N THR A 84 -0.21 5.05 -1.71
CA THR A 84 0.41 5.81 -0.63
C THR A 84 -0.17 5.33 0.68
N LEU A 85 0.68 4.81 1.56
CA LEU A 85 0.28 4.29 2.87
C LEU A 85 0.86 5.20 3.94
N ARG A 86 0.04 5.59 4.91
CA ARG A 86 0.43 6.52 5.98
C ARG A 86 -0.11 6.06 7.32
N GLY A 87 0.63 6.40 8.36
CA GLY A 87 0.25 6.13 9.75
C GLY A 87 0.61 4.72 10.17
N HIS A 88 1.68 4.60 10.95
CA HIS A 88 2.16 3.32 11.49
C HIS A 88 2.19 2.23 10.44
N VAL A 89 2.83 2.51 9.30
CA VAL A 89 2.96 1.53 8.24
C VAL A 89 3.85 0.40 8.71
N HIS A 90 3.33 -0.82 8.62
CA HIS A 90 4.05 -2.02 9.01
C HIS A 90 4.03 -3.01 7.85
N ALA A 91 5.18 -3.49 7.45
CA ALA A 91 5.30 -4.45 6.36
C ALA A 91 6.06 -5.68 6.83
N LEU A 92 5.77 -6.81 6.19
CA LEU A 92 6.42 -8.08 6.46
C LEU A 92 6.74 -8.73 5.12
N ASN A 93 7.98 -9.17 4.94
CA ASN A 93 8.36 -9.88 3.72
C ASN A 93 8.38 -11.39 3.94
N LEU A 94 8.63 -12.14 2.88
CA LEU A 94 8.66 -13.61 2.92
C LEU A 94 9.70 -14.16 3.89
N GLU A 95 10.80 -13.42 4.10
CA GLU A 95 11.89 -13.84 4.97
C GLU A 95 11.64 -13.52 6.46
N GLY A 96 10.48 -12.95 6.77
CA GLY A 96 10.12 -12.61 8.14
C GLY A 96 10.70 -11.29 8.63
N GLU A 97 11.30 -10.50 7.75
CA GLU A 97 11.77 -9.18 8.11
C GLU A 97 10.59 -8.21 8.25
N GLN A 98 10.63 -7.37 9.27
CA GLN A 98 9.57 -6.41 9.57
C GLN A 98 10.05 -4.99 9.29
N PHE A 99 9.20 -4.19 8.66
CA PHE A 99 9.51 -2.82 8.26
C PHE A 99 8.48 -1.89 8.87
N ASP A 100 8.94 -0.89 9.62
CA ASP A 100 8.08 0.09 10.27
C ASP A 100 8.49 1.50 9.82
N THR A 101 7.52 2.27 9.32
CA THR A 101 7.77 3.62 8.82
C THR A 101 6.49 4.45 8.90
N PRO A 102 6.57 5.80 9.00
CA PRO A 102 5.37 6.63 8.97
C PRO A 102 4.67 6.67 7.63
N GLU A 103 5.40 6.49 6.53
CA GLU A 103 4.84 6.55 5.18
C GLU A 103 5.57 5.61 4.25
N LEU A 104 4.83 4.97 3.35
CA LEU A 104 5.39 4.06 2.35
C LEU A 104 4.66 4.24 1.03
N ILE A 105 5.41 4.25 -0.07
CA ILE A 105 4.87 4.36 -1.42
C ILE A 105 5.11 3.04 -2.15
N TRP A 106 4.06 2.49 -2.76
CA TRP A 106 4.16 1.31 -3.61
C TRP A 106 3.77 1.70 -5.03
N ASP A 107 4.75 1.74 -5.92
CA ASP A 107 4.56 2.06 -7.33
C ASP A 107 4.47 0.76 -8.13
N GLN A 108 3.26 0.41 -8.56
CA GLN A 108 3.02 -0.83 -9.28
C GLN A 108 3.59 -0.83 -10.70
N LYS A 109 3.72 0.34 -11.32
CA LYS A 109 4.28 0.43 -12.68
C LYS A 109 5.78 0.17 -12.72
N THR A 110 6.49 0.63 -11.71
CA THR A 110 7.94 0.44 -11.62
C THR A 110 8.33 -0.75 -10.75
N HIS A 111 7.34 -1.40 -10.12
CA HIS A 111 7.56 -2.55 -9.23
C HIS A 111 8.47 -2.22 -8.07
N ARG A 112 8.30 -1.01 -7.50
CA ARG A 112 9.13 -0.52 -6.40
C ARG A 112 8.28 -0.14 -5.20
N VAL A 113 8.89 -0.33 -4.02
CA VAL A 113 8.36 0.14 -2.75
C VAL A 113 9.42 1.05 -2.15
N TYR A 114 9.04 2.27 -1.75
CA TYR A 114 10.02 3.23 -1.25
C TYR A 114 9.41 4.19 -0.23
N SER A 115 10.28 4.89 0.50
CA SER A 115 9.89 5.88 1.49
C SER A 115 11.01 6.91 1.66
N ASP A 116 10.64 8.16 1.91
CA ASP A 116 11.58 9.22 2.27
C ASP A 116 11.64 9.42 3.79
N SER A 117 10.83 8.69 4.53
CA SER A 117 10.68 8.84 5.97
C SER A 117 11.65 7.96 6.73
N ALA A 118 11.64 8.10 8.06
CA ALA A 118 12.40 7.19 8.93
C ALA A 118 11.92 5.75 8.72
N ILE A 119 12.85 4.82 8.73
CA ILE A 119 12.56 3.40 8.57
C ILE A 119 13.26 2.60 9.66
N HIS A 120 12.53 1.63 10.21
CA HIS A 120 13.03 0.70 11.21
C HIS A 120 12.79 -0.70 10.70
N ILE A 121 13.87 -1.47 10.51
CA ILE A 121 13.79 -2.83 9.99
C ILE A 121 14.23 -3.79 11.08
N THR A 122 13.34 -4.71 11.45
CA THR A 122 13.63 -5.75 12.43
C THR A 122 13.90 -7.06 11.71
N ARG A 123 15.09 -7.58 11.90
CA ARG A 123 15.53 -8.85 11.34
C ARG A 123 15.74 -9.83 12.49
N GLU A 124 15.99 -11.10 12.17
CA GLU A 124 16.14 -12.14 13.19
C GLU A 124 17.17 -11.80 14.27
N LYS A 125 18.32 -11.27 13.86
CA LYS A 125 19.44 -11.00 14.78
C LYS A 125 19.93 -9.56 14.75
N SER A 126 19.21 -8.66 14.09
CA SER A 126 19.67 -7.29 13.97
C SER A 126 18.50 -6.33 13.74
N ILE A 127 18.75 -5.07 14.06
CA ILE A 127 17.82 -3.97 13.79
C ILE A 127 18.57 -2.96 12.95
N ILE A 128 17.95 -2.49 11.88
CA ILE A 128 18.52 -1.47 10.99
C ILE A 128 17.63 -0.25 11.05
N GLU A 129 18.21 0.91 11.22
CA GLU A 129 17.47 2.18 11.21
C GLU A 129 18.10 3.16 10.24
N GLY A 130 17.29 4.03 9.69
CA GLY A 130 17.74 5.06 8.77
C GLY A 130 16.61 5.94 8.30
N VAL A 131 16.91 6.79 7.31
CA VAL A 131 15.95 7.67 6.67
C VAL A 131 16.06 7.45 5.18
N GLY A 132 14.92 7.12 4.55
CA GLY A 132 14.88 6.80 3.13
C GLY A 132 15.09 5.31 2.86
N PHE A 133 14.25 4.76 2.00
CA PHE A 133 14.17 3.33 1.74
C PHE A 133 13.75 3.11 0.29
N ASP A 134 14.36 2.14 -0.37
CA ASP A 134 14.03 1.78 -1.75
C ASP A 134 14.16 0.27 -1.91
N SER A 135 13.12 -0.37 -2.43
CA SER A 135 13.13 -1.83 -2.55
C SER A 135 12.31 -2.32 -3.75
N ASN A 136 12.44 -3.62 -4.03
CA ASN A 136 11.53 -4.31 -4.93
C ASN A 136 10.16 -4.47 -4.25
N GLU A 137 9.14 -4.91 -5.00
CA GLU A 137 7.78 -5.06 -4.47
C GLU A 137 7.68 -6.06 -3.32
N GLN A 138 8.49 -7.10 -3.34
CA GLN A 138 8.48 -8.13 -2.31
C GLN A 138 9.26 -7.72 -1.06
N MET A 139 9.97 -6.58 -1.11
CA MET A 139 10.79 -6.06 -0.02
C MET A 139 11.90 -7.02 0.42
N THR A 140 12.41 -7.81 -0.53
CA THR A 140 13.50 -8.77 -0.28
C THR A 140 14.85 -8.22 -0.69
N LYS A 141 14.88 -7.20 -1.56
CA LYS A 141 16.10 -6.53 -2.02
C LYS A 141 15.90 -5.03 -1.82
N TYR A 142 16.57 -4.47 -0.83
CA TYR A 142 16.33 -3.08 -0.46
C TYR A 142 17.62 -2.35 -0.08
N THR A 143 17.54 -1.03 -0.12
CA THR A 143 18.63 -0.11 0.25
C THR A 143 18.08 0.92 1.21
N ILE A 144 18.83 1.19 2.28
CA ILE A 144 18.58 2.31 3.19
C ILE A 144 19.44 3.47 2.68
N LEU A 145 18.80 4.60 2.37
CA LEU A 145 19.48 5.71 1.73
C LEU A 145 20.39 6.47 2.69
N ASN A 146 19.96 6.64 3.94
CA ASN A 146 20.72 7.34 4.98
C ASN A 146 20.68 6.52 6.28
N PRO A 147 21.52 5.48 6.40
CA PRO A 147 21.54 4.67 7.61
C PRO A 147 22.00 5.47 8.82
N THR A 148 21.47 5.14 9.98
CA THR A 148 21.85 5.78 11.25
C THR A 148 22.41 4.77 12.24
#